data_7b82a6fbf5e4404658c5d9c13496da70
#
_entry.id   7b82a6fbf5e4404658c5d9c13496da70
#
_cell.length_a   1.000
_cell.length_b   1.000
_cell.length_c   1.000
_cell.angle_alpha   90.00
_cell.angle_beta   90.00
_cell.angle_gamma   90.00
#
_symmetry.space_group_name_H-M   'P 1'
#
loop_
_entity.id
_entity.type
_entity.pdbx_description
1 polymer ?
#
loop_
_entity_poly.entity_id
_entity_poly.type
_entity_poly.pdbx_seq_one_letter_code
_entity_poly.pdbx_strand_id
1 'polypeptide(L)'
;MAPHYGIHLRGGVITERNTDLCTVRVRVPAGNLTVEQMRGLATISKRYGSGFAHFTGRQAVEIPHVNPKNLVRITRALAKNGTPLGSEKDEVVNIVACPGKERCKYGMIDTIGLAKKLDEQLFGKDMPVKMRISISGCPNACTSPMLNEIGIIGRVKPKRIPGLCTGCGTCAEYCKECAISIRNGVSVLDEEKCVQCGVCIQSCPFHLLKSEHTHYLVMVGGRRGRHPRIGRTLIALEEEEKVVNAVERIIGWVYRRAWSGRLLSDQLDDLHFDGIKNEIIALLQQ
;
A
#
# COMPACT_ATOMS: atom_id res chain seq x y z
N MET A 1 38.15 -2.92 4.43
CA MET A 1 37.28 -4.05 4.73
C MET A 1 36.46 -3.70 5.97
N ALA A 2 35.16 -3.48 5.84
CA ALA A 2 34.30 -3.23 7.00
C ALA A 2 34.22 -4.52 7.84
N PRO A 3 34.32 -4.44 9.17
CA PRO A 3 34.23 -5.60 10.01
C PRO A 3 32.86 -6.25 9.87
N HIS A 4 32.83 -7.51 9.44
CA HIS A 4 31.63 -8.33 9.47
C HIS A 4 31.24 -8.59 10.94
N TYR A 5 30.46 -7.69 11.52
CA TYR A 5 29.76 -8.01 12.74
C TYR A 5 28.68 -9.04 12.38
N GLY A 6 28.84 -10.28 12.87
CA GLY A 6 27.96 -11.44 12.60
C GLY A 6 26.54 -11.34 13.19
N ILE A 7 26.06 -10.15 13.47
CA ILE A 7 24.65 -9.87 13.66
C ILE A 7 24.08 -9.68 12.25
N HIS A 8 23.30 -10.62 11.81
CA HIS A 8 22.60 -10.55 10.54
C HIS A 8 21.91 -9.17 10.44
N LEU A 9 22.41 -8.29 9.57
CA LEU A 9 21.82 -7.01 9.22
C LEU A 9 20.52 -7.25 8.40
N ARG A 10 19.70 -8.17 8.87
CA ARG A 10 18.34 -8.38 8.38
C ARG A 10 17.44 -7.35 9.02
N GLY A 11 16.47 -6.88 8.24
CA GLY A 11 15.54 -5.86 8.70
C GLY A 11 16.23 -4.48 8.80
N GLY A 12 15.54 -3.47 9.01
CA GLY A 12 15.77 -2.05 8.99
C GLY A 12 17.10 -1.44 9.50
N VAL A 13 18.24 -2.09 9.38
CA VAL A 13 19.56 -1.51 9.67
C VAL A 13 20.27 -1.17 8.36
N ILE A 14 20.52 0.11 8.14
CA ILE A 14 21.07 0.66 6.91
C ILE A 14 22.44 1.27 7.22
N THR A 15 23.49 0.80 6.56
CA THR A 15 24.83 1.39 6.67
C THR A 15 24.82 2.80 6.07
N GLU A 16 25.33 3.77 6.79
CA GLU A 16 25.45 5.15 6.30
C GLU A 16 26.68 5.34 5.43
N ARG A 17 26.59 6.32 4.53
CA ARG A 17 27.67 6.62 3.60
C ARG A 17 28.84 7.27 4.33
N ASN A 18 30.06 6.75 4.10
CA ASN A 18 31.32 7.31 4.59
C ASN A 18 31.43 7.41 6.12
N THR A 19 30.72 6.57 6.88
CA THR A 19 30.79 6.50 8.33
C THR A 19 30.73 5.05 8.80
N ASP A 20 31.12 4.81 10.05
CA ASP A 20 30.92 3.52 10.75
C ASP A 20 29.56 3.49 11.46
N LEU A 21 28.69 4.45 11.18
CA LEU A 21 27.37 4.56 11.77
C LEU A 21 26.31 3.88 10.89
N CYS A 22 25.15 3.65 11.46
CA CYS A 22 24.01 3.10 10.76
C CYS A 22 22.72 3.89 11.08
N THR A 23 21.80 3.85 10.14
CA THR A 23 20.41 4.28 10.34
C THR A 23 19.56 3.08 10.70
N VAL A 24 18.77 3.20 11.76
CA VAL A 24 17.82 2.17 12.18
C VAL A 24 16.42 2.56 11.74
N ARG A 25 15.83 1.74 10.87
CA ARG A 25 14.43 1.89 10.44
C ARG A 25 13.51 1.19 11.41
N VAL A 26 12.39 1.84 11.71
CA VAL A 26 11.38 1.41 12.66
C VAL A 26 10.12 0.97 11.91
N ARG A 27 9.54 -0.17 12.29
CA ARG A 27 8.24 -0.64 11.79
C ARG A 27 7.13 0.25 12.31
N VAL A 28 6.33 0.81 11.40
CA VAL A 28 5.17 1.66 11.69
C VAL A 28 4.00 1.19 10.84
N PRO A 29 3.15 0.27 11.33
CA PRO A 29 2.04 -0.26 10.56
C PRO A 29 1.09 0.84 10.07
N ALA A 30 0.84 0.89 8.78
CA ALA A 30 0.00 1.89 8.11
C ALA A 30 0.38 3.36 8.42
N GLY A 31 1.62 3.63 8.85
CA GLY A 31 2.07 4.97 9.21
C GLY A 31 1.49 5.53 10.51
N ASN A 32 0.88 4.70 11.36
CA ASN A 32 0.23 5.15 12.59
C ASN A 32 1.09 4.87 13.83
N LEU A 33 1.27 5.89 14.65
CA LEU A 33 1.94 5.84 15.95
C LEU A 33 1.04 6.44 17.01
N THR A 34 1.05 5.85 18.22
CA THR A 34 0.44 6.51 19.37
C THR A 34 1.35 7.64 19.88
N VAL A 35 0.79 8.52 20.72
CA VAL A 35 1.57 9.60 21.35
C VAL A 35 2.68 9.03 22.21
N GLU A 36 2.42 7.93 22.94
CA GLU A 36 3.38 7.23 23.78
C GLU A 36 4.53 6.65 22.95
N GLN A 37 4.20 6.01 21.81
CA GLN A 37 5.20 5.50 20.86
C GLN A 37 6.07 6.63 20.32
N MET A 38 5.50 7.76 19.95
CA MET A 38 6.26 8.93 19.49
C MET A 38 7.21 9.48 20.54
N ARG A 39 6.74 9.61 21.80
CA ARG A 39 7.59 10.02 22.93
C ARG A 39 8.74 9.04 23.16
N GLY A 40 8.44 7.74 23.10
CA GLY A 40 9.44 6.70 23.22
C GLY A 40 10.49 6.75 22.10
N LEU A 41 10.07 6.93 20.85
CA LEU A 41 10.99 7.10 19.71
C LEU A 41 11.89 8.32 19.87
N ALA A 42 11.35 9.46 20.32
CA ALA A 42 12.14 10.66 20.62
C ALA A 42 13.23 10.38 21.68
N THR A 43 12.87 9.68 22.74
CA THR A 43 13.81 9.30 23.81
C THR A 43 14.87 8.33 23.30
N ILE A 44 14.48 7.33 22.49
CA ILE A 44 15.38 6.33 21.91
C ILE A 44 16.36 6.99 20.95
N SER A 45 15.86 7.88 20.08
CA SER A 45 16.71 8.61 19.13
C SER A 45 17.72 9.50 19.86
N LYS A 46 17.31 10.22 20.88
CA LYS A 46 18.19 11.06 21.72
C LYS A 46 19.27 10.24 22.44
N ARG A 47 18.96 9.01 22.85
CA ARG A 47 19.88 8.15 23.60
C ARG A 47 20.86 7.37 22.73
N TYR A 48 20.45 6.92 21.57
CA TYR A 48 21.21 5.96 20.74
C TYR A 48 21.58 6.47 19.36
N GLY A 49 20.93 7.51 18.87
CA GLY A 49 21.15 8.13 17.57
C GLY A 49 21.56 9.60 17.69
N SER A 50 21.22 10.39 16.70
CA SER A 50 21.53 11.83 16.63
C SER A 50 20.51 12.76 17.31
N GLY A 51 19.45 12.22 17.91
CA GLY A 51 18.33 13.00 18.45
C GLY A 51 17.30 13.41 17.39
N PHE A 52 17.49 13.01 16.14
CA PHE A 52 16.53 13.22 15.05
C PHE A 52 15.75 11.94 14.74
N ALA A 53 14.52 12.09 14.24
CA ALA A 53 13.72 11.03 13.65
C ALA A 53 13.30 11.48 12.24
N HIS A 54 13.59 10.68 11.23
CA HIS A 54 13.24 10.96 9.85
C HIS A 54 12.01 10.12 9.44
N PHE A 55 10.97 10.79 8.94
CA PHE A 55 9.80 10.12 8.39
C PHE A 55 10.02 9.80 6.92
N THR A 56 9.98 8.54 6.56
CA THR A 56 10.24 8.09 5.20
C THR A 56 9.00 8.18 4.31
N GLY A 57 9.20 8.22 2.99
CA GLY A 57 8.09 8.12 2.02
C GLY A 57 7.33 6.78 2.05
N ARG A 58 7.78 5.81 2.86
CA ARG A 58 7.08 4.54 3.13
C ARG A 58 6.37 4.52 4.48
N GLN A 59 6.09 5.68 5.04
CA GLN A 59 5.41 5.81 6.33
C GLN A 59 6.12 5.08 7.48
N ALA A 60 7.42 4.88 7.38
CA ALA A 60 8.28 4.36 8.44
C ALA A 60 9.06 5.50 9.09
N VAL A 61 9.63 5.25 10.27
CA VAL A 61 10.53 6.18 10.95
C VAL A 61 11.95 5.66 10.87
N GLU A 62 12.91 6.54 10.66
CA GLU A 62 14.34 6.23 10.72
C GLU A 62 15.00 7.01 11.85
N ILE A 63 15.88 6.34 12.58
CA ILE A 63 16.77 6.93 13.59
C ILE A 63 18.18 6.88 13.03
N PRO A 64 18.73 8.02 12.59
CA PRO A 64 20.07 8.08 11.99
C PRO A 64 21.18 8.13 13.03
N HIS A 65 22.40 7.89 12.55
CA HIS A 65 23.67 8.00 13.28
C HIS A 65 23.74 7.12 14.53
N VAL A 66 23.22 5.91 14.43
CA VAL A 66 23.33 4.90 15.48
C VAL A 66 24.68 4.20 15.42
N ASN A 67 25.40 4.15 16.53
CA ASN A 67 26.64 3.37 16.61
C ASN A 67 26.27 1.87 16.59
N PRO A 68 26.91 1.04 15.72
CA PRO A 68 26.64 -0.39 15.62
C PRO A 68 26.77 -1.14 16.95
N LYS A 69 27.63 -0.68 17.87
CA LYS A 69 27.76 -1.24 19.23
C LYS A 69 26.48 -1.15 20.05
N ASN A 70 25.58 -0.23 19.71
CA ASN A 70 24.30 -0.01 20.37
C ASN A 70 23.13 -0.79 19.73
N LEU A 71 23.32 -1.50 18.61
CA LEU A 71 22.24 -2.14 17.87
C LEU A 71 21.37 -3.06 18.75
N VAL A 72 21.99 -3.89 19.59
CA VAL A 72 21.24 -4.78 20.51
C VAL A 72 20.40 -3.98 21.51
N ARG A 73 20.96 -2.87 22.01
CA ARG A 73 20.28 -2.03 23.00
C ARG A 73 19.11 -1.27 22.39
N ILE A 74 19.32 -0.65 21.21
CA ILE A 74 18.27 0.10 20.53
C ILE A 74 17.16 -0.85 20.06
N THR A 75 17.47 -2.04 19.53
CA THR A 75 16.49 -3.03 19.13
C THR A 75 15.58 -3.44 20.28
N ARG A 76 16.15 -3.69 21.48
CA ARG A 76 15.37 -3.99 22.68
C ARG A 76 14.50 -2.80 23.13
N ALA A 77 15.05 -1.58 23.06
CA ALA A 77 14.30 -0.37 23.42
C ALA A 77 13.12 -0.13 22.46
N LEU A 78 13.33 -0.32 21.15
CA LEU A 78 12.29 -0.22 20.14
C LEU A 78 11.19 -1.28 20.33
N ALA A 79 11.57 -2.53 20.58
CA ALA A 79 10.61 -3.60 20.86
C ALA A 79 9.76 -3.29 22.11
N LYS A 80 10.39 -2.82 23.20
CA LYS A 80 9.69 -2.39 24.41
C LYS A 80 8.74 -1.21 24.17
N ASN A 81 9.08 -0.32 23.22
CA ASN A 81 8.23 0.80 22.84
C ASN A 81 7.04 0.38 21.95
N GLY A 82 6.94 -0.88 21.57
CA GLY A 82 5.94 -1.36 20.59
C GLY A 82 6.20 -0.88 19.15
N THR A 83 7.42 -0.48 18.86
CA THR A 83 7.88 -0.01 17.54
C THR A 83 9.14 -0.78 17.15
N PRO A 84 9.05 -2.08 16.84
CA PRO A 84 10.21 -2.93 16.57
C PRO A 84 10.95 -2.49 15.29
N LEU A 85 12.08 -3.16 15.03
CA LEU A 85 12.85 -2.93 13.80
C LEU A 85 11.98 -3.08 12.56
N GLY A 86 12.22 -2.21 11.60
CA GLY A 86 11.65 -2.24 10.26
C GLY A 86 12.34 -3.25 9.35
N SER A 87 11.96 -3.20 8.08
CA SER A 87 12.48 -4.03 7.01
C SER A 87 13.00 -3.16 5.86
N GLU A 88 14.05 -3.59 5.14
CA GLU A 88 14.67 -2.77 4.09
C GLU A 88 15.12 -3.55 2.86
N LYS A 89 15.53 -4.80 3.02
CA LYS A 89 16.11 -5.60 1.92
C LYS A 89 15.07 -6.36 1.11
N ASP A 90 15.41 -7.50 0.61
CA ASP A 90 14.53 -8.39 -0.14
C ASP A 90 13.58 -9.11 0.82
N GLU A 91 12.62 -8.35 1.29
CA GLU A 91 11.63 -8.72 2.28
C GLU A 91 10.30 -8.03 1.95
N VAL A 92 9.22 -8.44 2.60
CA VAL A 92 8.00 -7.64 2.64
C VAL A 92 8.26 -6.44 3.55
N VAL A 93 8.40 -5.27 2.94
CA VAL A 93 8.70 -4.01 3.66
C VAL A 93 7.44 -3.32 4.17
N ASN A 94 7.62 -2.19 4.87
CA ASN A 94 6.51 -1.43 5.46
C ASN A 94 5.36 -1.19 4.47
N ILE A 95 4.16 -1.61 4.85
CA ILE A 95 2.94 -1.49 4.06
C ILE A 95 2.40 -0.07 4.20
N VAL A 96 2.18 0.57 3.06
CA VAL A 96 1.76 1.97 2.98
C VAL A 96 0.26 2.07 2.75
N ALA A 97 -0.43 2.88 3.54
CA ALA A 97 -1.85 3.12 3.41
C ALA A 97 -2.20 4.60 3.44
N CYS A 98 -3.17 5.04 2.65
CA CYS A 98 -3.77 6.36 2.80
C CYS A 98 -4.80 6.34 3.95
N PRO A 99 -5.36 7.49 4.39
CA PRO A 99 -6.35 7.52 5.47
C PRO A 99 -7.63 6.72 5.20
N GLY A 100 -7.95 6.38 3.94
CA GLY A 100 -9.13 5.59 3.59
C GLY A 100 -10.44 6.16 4.08
N LYS A 101 -11.44 5.28 4.27
CA LYS A 101 -12.79 5.67 4.71
C LYS A 101 -12.84 6.24 6.14
N GLU A 102 -11.78 6.03 6.93
CA GLU A 102 -11.75 6.54 8.31
C GLU A 102 -11.76 8.08 8.38
N ARG A 103 -10.99 8.74 7.49
CA ARG A 103 -10.78 10.21 7.57
C ARG A 103 -10.89 10.94 6.24
N CYS A 104 -10.92 10.24 5.11
CA CYS A 104 -10.93 10.84 3.79
C CYS A 104 -12.33 10.75 3.17
N LYS A 105 -12.90 11.90 2.76
CA LYS A 105 -14.22 11.95 2.10
C LYS A 105 -14.31 11.13 0.80
N TYR A 106 -13.17 10.86 0.16
CA TYR A 106 -13.10 10.03 -1.05
C TYR A 106 -12.78 8.56 -0.78
N GLY A 107 -12.49 8.21 0.48
CA GLY A 107 -12.12 6.84 0.86
C GLY A 107 -13.32 5.89 0.77
N MET A 108 -13.18 4.82 -0.03
CA MET A 108 -14.23 3.82 -0.23
C MET A 108 -14.02 2.58 0.63
N ILE A 109 -12.77 2.30 1.00
CA ILE A 109 -12.37 1.10 1.75
C ILE A 109 -11.61 1.46 3.03
N ASP A 110 -11.56 0.53 3.98
CA ASP A 110 -10.71 0.63 5.17
C ASP A 110 -9.26 0.26 4.83
N THR A 111 -8.50 1.25 4.45
CA THR A 111 -7.10 1.06 4.07
C THR A 111 -6.19 0.78 5.26
N ILE A 112 -6.49 1.38 6.42
CA ILE A 112 -5.66 1.26 7.63
C ILE A 112 -5.88 -0.10 8.27
N GLY A 113 -7.13 -0.55 8.40
CA GLY A 113 -7.46 -1.89 8.90
C GLY A 113 -6.83 -2.97 8.04
N LEU A 114 -7.02 -2.90 6.71
CA LEU A 114 -6.43 -3.84 5.77
C LEU A 114 -4.89 -3.83 5.83
N ALA A 115 -4.25 -2.65 5.91
CA ALA A 115 -2.80 -2.56 6.00
C ALA A 115 -2.25 -3.20 7.28
N LYS A 116 -2.92 -3.02 8.42
CA LYS A 116 -2.54 -3.65 9.69
C LYS A 116 -2.66 -5.18 9.63
N LYS A 117 -3.75 -5.70 9.08
CA LYS A 117 -3.94 -7.16 8.89
C LYS A 117 -2.82 -7.76 8.03
N LEU A 118 -2.53 -7.14 6.88
CA LEU A 118 -1.46 -7.59 6.00
C LEU A 118 -0.07 -7.44 6.65
N ASP A 119 0.15 -6.38 7.43
CA ASP A 119 1.40 -6.14 8.12
C ASP A 119 1.67 -7.20 9.20
N GLU A 120 0.65 -7.59 9.96
CA GLU A 120 0.75 -8.66 10.97
C GLU A 120 1.14 -10.01 10.36
N GLN A 121 0.62 -10.32 9.18
CA GLN A 121 0.81 -11.61 8.53
C GLN A 121 2.08 -11.68 7.67
N LEU A 122 2.46 -10.57 7.03
CA LEU A 122 3.44 -10.60 5.94
C LEU A 122 4.72 -9.81 6.21
N PHE A 123 4.68 -8.81 7.10
CA PHE A 123 5.82 -7.93 7.33
C PHE A 123 7.10 -8.70 7.67
N GLY A 124 8.21 -8.34 7.02
CA GLY A 124 9.53 -8.91 7.28
C GLY A 124 9.71 -10.34 6.78
N LYS A 125 8.75 -10.92 6.03
CA LYS A 125 8.97 -12.20 5.36
C LYS A 125 10.10 -12.06 4.35
N ASP A 126 11.09 -12.95 4.42
CA ASP A 126 12.17 -13.06 3.43
C ASP A 126 11.59 -13.34 2.05
N MET A 127 12.08 -12.62 1.05
CA MET A 127 11.62 -12.72 -0.33
C MET A 127 12.80 -12.73 -1.29
N PRO A 128 12.70 -13.30 -2.48
CA PRO A 128 13.76 -13.23 -3.50
C PRO A 128 13.92 -11.80 -4.07
N VAL A 129 12.91 -10.96 -3.89
CA VAL A 129 12.88 -9.55 -4.32
C VAL A 129 12.20 -8.69 -3.26
N LYS A 130 12.53 -7.41 -3.21
CA LYS A 130 11.85 -6.46 -2.31
C LYS A 130 10.36 -6.34 -2.66
N MET A 131 9.50 -6.60 -1.69
CA MET A 131 8.05 -6.54 -1.86
C MET A 131 7.47 -5.31 -1.15
N ARG A 132 6.96 -4.37 -1.92
CA ARG A 132 6.25 -3.18 -1.43
C ARG A 132 4.76 -3.35 -1.68
N ILE A 133 3.97 -3.21 -0.62
CA ILE A 133 2.51 -3.23 -0.68
C ILE A 133 2.00 -1.82 -0.40
N SER A 134 1.08 -1.34 -1.21
CA SER A 134 0.51 0.00 -1.07
C SER A 134 -1.00 -0.02 -1.30
N ILE A 135 -1.74 0.65 -0.41
CA ILE A 135 -3.20 0.64 -0.38
C ILE A 135 -3.74 2.06 -0.46
N SER A 136 -4.59 2.33 -1.43
CA SER A 136 -5.33 3.59 -1.55
C SER A 136 -6.83 3.37 -1.49
N GLY A 137 -7.53 4.22 -0.76
CA GLY A 137 -8.97 4.10 -0.54
C GLY A 137 -9.84 4.50 -1.74
N CYS A 138 -9.26 5.09 -2.78
CA CYS A 138 -9.95 5.50 -3.99
C CYS A 138 -8.96 5.68 -5.16
N PRO A 139 -9.46 5.87 -6.43
CA PRO A 139 -8.62 6.06 -7.61
C PRO A 139 -7.70 7.29 -7.61
N ASN A 140 -7.83 8.24 -6.66
CA ASN A 140 -6.83 9.31 -6.49
C ASN A 140 -5.43 8.74 -6.15
N ALA A 141 -5.34 7.50 -5.71
CA ALA A 141 -4.10 6.73 -5.58
C ALA A 141 -2.97 7.44 -4.83
N CYS A 142 -3.28 8.13 -3.73
CA CYS A 142 -2.37 9.01 -2.98
C CYS A 142 -1.09 8.32 -2.50
N THR A 143 -1.11 7.00 -2.28
CA THR A 143 0.07 6.19 -1.93
C THR A 143 0.72 5.54 -3.16
N SER A 144 0.25 5.89 -4.37
CA SER A 144 0.72 5.37 -5.66
C SER A 144 0.74 3.83 -5.73
N PRO A 145 -0.37 3.13 -5.42
CA PRO A 145 -0.38 1.67 -5.37
C PRO A 145 0.02 1.04 -6.71
N MET A 146 -0.34 1.66 -7.85
CA MET A 146 0.03 1.17 -9.17
C MET A 146 1.55 1.12 -9.45
N LEU A 147 2.36 1.78 -8.62
CA LEU A 147 3.83 1.82 -8.75
C LEU A 147 4.54 0.97 -7.67
N ASN A 148 3.85 0.01 -7.07
CA ASN A 148 4.41 -0.91 -6.10
C ASN A 148 4.25 -2.37 -6.57
N GLU A 149 5.03 -3.29 -6.02
CA GLU A 149 4.98 -4.70 -6.38
C GLU A 149 3.58 -5.28 -6.20
N ILE A 150 2.86 -4.84 -5.14
CA ILE A 150 1.44 -5.10 -4.96
C ILE A 150 0.74 -3.77 -4.67
N GLY A 151 -0.27 -3.46 -5.45
CA GLY A 151 -1.12 -2.29 -5.30
C GLY A 151 -2.57 -2.67 -5.05
N ILE A 152 -3.23 -1.99 -4.10
CA ILE A 152 -4.65 -2.18 -3.82
C ILE A 152 -5.34 -0.82 -3.88
N ILE A 153 -6.40 -0.73 -4.67
CA ILE A 153 -7.16 0.51 -4.86
C ILE A 153 -8.65 0.24 -4.61
N GLY A 154 -9.23 0.97 -3.66
CA GLY A 154 -10.67 0.96 -3.45
C GLY A 154 -11.40 1.62 -4.62
N ARG A 155 -12.46 1.00 -5.11
CA ARG A 155 -13.33 1.49 -6.16
C ARG A 155 -14.78 1.29 -5.80
N VAL A 156 -15.67 2.09 -6.39
CA VAL A 156 -17.11 1.94 -6.25
C VAL A 156 -17.78 2.10 -7.59
N LYS A 157 -18.58 1.12 -7.98
CA LYS A 157 -19.36 1.20 -9.23
C LYS A 157 -20.60 2.05 -8.97
N PRO A 158 -20.74 3.23 -9.64
CA PRO A 158 -21.94 4.04 -9.49
C PRO A 158 -23.09 3.46 -10.31
N LYS A 159 -24.28 3.46 -9.73
CA LYS A 159 -25.53 3.09 -10.39
C LYS A 159 -26.58 4.16 -10.16
N ARG A 160 -27.24 4.57 -11.24
CA ARG A 160 -28.39 5.47 -11.13
C ARG A 160 -29.64 4.69 -10.74
N ILE A 161 -30.30 5.14 -9.69
CA ILE A 161 -31.63 4.64 -9.32
C ILE A 161 -32.64 5.31 -10.27
N PRO A 162 -33.54 4.55 -10.92
CA PRO A 162 -34.67 5.12 -11.65
C PRO A 162 -35.47 6.05 -10.74
N GLY A 163 -35.74 7.27 -11.19
CA GLY A 163 -36.47 8.25 -10.37
C GLY A 163 -36.31 9.66 -10.90
N LEU A 164 -36.53 10.63 -10.05
CA LEU A 164 -36.64 12.05 -10.37
C LEU A 164 -35.29 12.75 -10.70
N CYS A 165 -34.50 12.18 -11.60
CA CYS A 165 -33.35 12.88 -12.12
C CYS A 165 -33.81 14.09 -12.92
N THR A 166 -33.46 15.28 -12.45
CA THR A 166 -33.84 16.57 -13.09
C THR A 166 -32.87 17.00 -14.17
N GLY A 167 -31.81 16.20 -14.42
CA GLY A 167 -30.76 16.59 -15.37
C GLY A 167 -29.93 17.82 -14.91
N CYS A 168 -29.87 18.11 -13.62
CA CYS A 168 -29.21 19.30 -13.09
C CYS A 168 -27.72 19.44 -13.42
N GLY A 169 -27.05 18.34 -13.87
CA GLY A 169 -25.68 18.38 -14.33
C GLY A 169 -24.60 18.28 -13.24
N THR A 170 -24.93 18.39 -11.96
CA THR A 170 -23.93 18.43 -10.86
C THR A 170 -22.97 17.21 -10.89
N CYS A 171 -23.50 16.01 -11.13
CA CYS A 171 -22.65 14.81 -11.22
C CYS A 171 -21.70 14.82 -12.42
N ALA A 172 -22.07 15.45 -13.52
CA ALA A 172 -21.22 15.63 -14.70
C ALA A 172 -20.14 16.70 -14.44
N GLU A 173 -20.48 17.80 -13.81
CA GLU A 173 -19.57 18.90 -13.44
C GLU A 173 -18.44 18.40 -12.50
N TYR A 174 -18.77 17.58 -11.51
CA TYR A 174 -17.80 17.03 -10.58
C TYR A 174 -17.00 15.82 -11.13
N CYS A 175 -17.38 15.28 -12.29
CA CYS A 175 -16.69 14.14 -12.90
C CYS A 175 -15.41 14.58 -13.62
N LYS A 176 -14.25 14.39 -12.99
CA LYS A 176 -12.96 14.75 -13.57
C LYS A 176 -12.60 13.94 -14.83
N GLU A 177 -13.20 12.76 -14.98
CA GLU A 177 -12.98 11.88 -16.14
C GLU A 177 -13.94 12.18 -17.28
N CYS A 178 -14.84 13.17 -17.15
CA CYS A 178 -15.89 13.47 -18.14
C CYS A 178 -16.71 12.22 -18.52
N ALA A 179 -16.86 11.28 -17.57
CA ALA A 179 -17.56 10.02 -17.76
C ALA A 179 -19.08 10.12 -17.59
N ILE A 180 -19.61 11.31 -17.27
CA ILE A 180 -21.06 11.53 -17.10
C ILE A 180 -21.50 12.64 -18.03
N SER A 181 -22.58 12.41 -18.76
CA SER A 181 -23.28 13.40 -19.59
C SER A 181 -24.75 13.45 -19.20
N ILE A 182 -25.41 14.56 -19.53
CA ILE A 182 -26.86 14.69 -19.41
C ILE A 182 -27.48 14.47 -20.77
N ARG A 183 -28.31 13.44 -20.90
CA ARG A 183 -29.05 13.11 -22.13
C ARG A 183 -30.54 12.91 -21.79
N ASN A 184 -31.40 13.53 -22.56
CA ASN A 184 -32.85 13.49 -22.34
C ASN A 184 -33.27 13.79 -20.90
N GLY A 185 -32.63 14.81 -20.28
CA GLY A 185 -32.92 15.24 -18.90
C GLY A 185 -32.43 14.28 -17.79
N VAL A 186 -31.60 13.29 -18.10
CA VAL A 186 -31.05 12.36 -17.09
C VAL A 186 -29.56 12.17 -17.25
N SER A 187 -28.89 11.82 -16.13
CA SER A 187 -27.48 11.47 -16.14
C SER A 187 -27.24 10.11 -16.79
N VAL A 188 -26.29 10.07 -17.71
CA VAL A 188 -25.84 8.84 -18.39
C VAL A 188 -24.35 8.65 -18.12
N LEU A 189 -23.97 7.45 -17.67
CA LEU A 189 -22.60 7.07 -17.37
C LEU A 189 -21.94 6.41 -18.60
N ASP A 190 -20.74 6.86 -18.92
CA ASP A 190 -19.82 6.19 -19.85
C ASP A 190 -18.91 5.29 -19.00
N GLU A 191 -19.16 3.97 -19.05
CA GLU A 191 -18.44 2.98 -18.24
C GLU A 191 -16.96 2.85 -18.66
N GLU A 192 -16.61 3.12 -19.91
CA GLU A 192 -15.24 3.02 -20.40
C GLU A 192 -14.35 4.13 -19.83
N LYS A 193 -14.91 5.35 -19.67
CA LYS A 193 -14.21 6.48 -19.07
C LYS A 193 -14.23 6.45 -17.54
N CYS A 194 -15.16 5.71 -16.96
CA CYS A 194 -15.40 5.74 -15.52
C CYS A 194 -14.31 5.00 -14.73
N VAL A 195 -13.52 5.75 -13.93
CA VAL A 195 -12.53 5.17 -13.02
C VAL A 195 -13.11 4.67 -11.69
N GLN A 196 -14.43 4.74 -11.52
CA GLN A 196 -15.16 4.23 -10.35
C GLN A 196 -14.73 4.89 -9.02
N CYS A 197 -14.55 6.22 -9.06
CA CYS A 197 -14.12 7.01 -7.88
C CYS A 197 -15.25 7.42 -6.94
N GLY A 198 -16.53 7.24 -7.32
CA GLY A 198 -17.68 7.55 -6.49
C GLY A 198 -17.98 9.03 -6.25
N VAL A 199 -17.24 9.97 -6.84
CA VAL A 199 -17.49 11.41 -6.64
C VAL A 199 -18.89 11.80 -7.06
N CYS A 200 -19.40 11.25 -8.15
CA CYS A 200 -20.77 11.50 -8.64
C CYS A 200 -21.85 11.05 -7.66
N ILE A 201 -21.59 9.99 -6.85
CA ILE A 201 -22.50 9.53 -5.81
C ILE A 201 -22.62 10.59 -4.71
N GLN A 202 -21.49 11.16 -4.29
CA GLN A 202 -21.43 12.17 -3.24
C GLN A 202 -21.96 13.54 -3.71
N SER A 203 -21.78 13.87 -4.99
CA SER A 203 -22.18 15.18 -5.53
C SER A 203 -23.64 15.26 -5.95
N CYS A 204 -24.37 14.14 -6.03
CA CYS A 204 -25.77 14.14 -6.43
C CYS A 204 -26.67 14.73 -5.33
N PRO A 205 -27.26 15.92 -5.49
CA PRO A 205 -28.07 16.56 -4.46
C PRO A 205 -29.37 15.81 -4.16
N PHE A 206 -29.81 14.97 -5.09
CA PHE A 206 -31.02 14.14 -4.95
C PHE A 206 -30.73 12.70 -4.53
N HIS A 207 -29.45 12.36 -4.29
CA HIS A 207 -29.01 11.02 -3.90
C HIS A 207 -29.48 9.90 -4.84
N LEU A 208 -29.63 10.18 -6.14
CA LEU A 208 -30.06 9.22 -7.16
C LEU A 208 -28.93 8.35 -7.71
N LEU A 209 -27.69 8.73 -7.47
CA LEU A 209 -26.54 7.89 -7.72
C LEU A 209 -26.17 7.17 -6.44
N LYS A 210 -26.12 5.86 -6.51
CA LYS A 210 -25.78 4.99 -5.39
C LYS A 210 -24.56 4.10 -5.73
N SER A 211 -23.94 3.53 -4.72
CA SER A 211 -23.00 2.43 -4.92
C SER A 211 -23.75 1.18 -5.34
N GLU A 212 -23.40 0.59 -6.46
CA GLU A 212 -23.85 -0.77 -6.79
C GLU A 212 -23.10 -1.75 -5.90
N HIS A 213 -21.77 -1.65 -5.91
CA HIS A 213 -20.88 -2.37 -5.01
C HIS A 213 -19.56 -1.59 -4.84
N THR A 214 -18.89 -1.83 -3.72
CA THR A 214 -17.53 -1.36 -3.47
C THR A 214 -16.60 -2.55 -3.63
N HIS A 215 -15.45 -2.35 -4.27
CA HIS A 215 -14.50 -3.43 -4.51
C HIS A 215 -13.04 -2.95 -4.41
N TYR A 216 -12.16 -3.90 -4.30
CA TYR A 216 -10.71 -3.72 -4.21
C TYR A 216 -10.09 -4.16 -5.54
N LEU A 217 -9.48 -3.24 -6.27
CA LEU A 217 -8.68 -3.56 -7.43
C LEU A 217 -7.29 -3.95 -6.97
N VAL A 218 -6.90 -5.21 -7.20
CA VAL A 218 -5.55 -5.71 -6.89
C VAL A 218 -4.69 -5.68 -8.14
N MET A 219 -3.50 -5.08 -8.01
CA MET A 219 -2.52 -4.92 -9.08
C MET A 219 -1.18 -5.51 -8.66
N VAL A 220 -0.39 -6.02 -9.61
CA VAL A 220 0.91 -6.65 -9.36
C VAL A 220 1.98 -6.13 -10.33
N GLY A 221 3.22 -6.01 -9.86
CA GLY A 221 4.39 -5.71 -10.67
C GLY A 221 4.60 -4.24 -11.02
N GLY A 222 4.03 -3.33 -10.22
CA GLY A 222 4.35 -1.92 -10.31
C GLY A 222 5.80 -1.63 -9.90
N ARG A 223 6.35 -0.55 -10.41
CA ARG A 223 7.72 -0.13 -10.17
C ARG A 223 7.83 1.39 -10.09
N ARG A 224 8.53 1.88 -9.09
CA ARG A 224 8.97 3.27 -8.96
C ARG A 224 10.40 3.44 -9.46
N GLY A 225 10.87 4.67 -9.52
CA GLY A 225 12.25 5.01 -9.79
C GLY A 225 12.51 5.45 -11.23
N ARG A 226 13.74 5.24 -11.73
CA ARG A 226 14.20 5.78 -13.03
C ARG A 226 13.38 5.29 -14.24
N HIS A 227 12.82 4.10 -14.15
CA HIS A 227 12.01 3.50 -15.21
C HIS A 227 10.69 3.02 -14.61
N PRO A 228 9.74 3.93 -14.35
CA PRO A 228 8.49 3.57 -13.68
C PRO A 228 7.65 2.66 -14.59
N ARG A 229 6.96 1.71 -13.96
CA ARG A 229 5.97 0.85 -14.64
C ARG A 229 4.71 0.77 -13.80
N ILE A 230 3.58 0.82 -14.47
CA ILE A 230 2.28 0.60 -13.84
C ILE A 230 2.10 -0.91 -13.68
N GLY A 231 1.69 -1.34 -12.48
CA GLY A 231 1.34 -2.72 -12.20
C GLY A 231 0.18 -3.20 -13.07
N ARG A 232 0.15 -4.49 -13.36
CA ARG A 232 -0.94 -5.13 -14.11
C ARG A 232 -2.11 -5.43 -13.19
N THR A 233 -3.31 -5.20 -13.65
CA THR A 233 -4.52 -5.61 -12.94
C THR A 233 -4.59 -7.13 -12.85
N LEU A 234 -4.63 -7.63 -11.63
CA LEU A 234 -4.79 -9.05 -11.36
C LEU A 234 -6.28 -9.42 -11.24
N ILE A 235 -6.97 -8.81 -10.27
CA ILE A 235 -8.36 -9.15 -9.93
C ILE A 235 -9.05 -7.96 -9.23
N ALA A 236 -10.38 -7.93 -9.30
CA ALA A 236 -11.23 -7.09 -8.48
C ALA A 236 -12.02 -7.97 -7.51
N LEU A 237 -12.05 -7.64 -6.22
CA LEU A 237 -12.65 -8.39 -5.14
C LEU A 237 -13.53 -7.50 -4.29
N GLU A 238 -14.67 -7.99 -3.83
CA GLU A 238 -15.63 -7.23 -3.01
C GLU A 238 -15.39 -7.41 -1.52
N GLU A 239 -14.83 -8.54 -1.11
CA GLU A 239 -14.60 -8.91 0.28
C GLU A 239 -13.16 -8.69 0.71
N GLU A 240 -12.93 -8.01 1.83
CA GLU A 240 -11.60 -7.72 2.37
C GLU A 240 -10.79 -9.00 2.66
N GLU A 241 -11.45 -10.03 3.20
CA GLU A 241 -10.79 -11.30 3.51
C GLU A 241 -10.26 -12.01 2.25
N LYS A 242 -11.00 -11.91 1.14
CA LYS A 242 -10.51 -12.42 -0.16
C LYS A 242 -9.31 -11.61 -0.66
N VAL A 243 -9.23 -10.31 -0.35
CA VAL A 243 -8.06 -9.49 -0.69
C VAL A 243 -6.85 -9.94 0.12
N VAL A 244 -7.00 -10.18 1.42
CA VAL A 244 -5.91 -10.69 2.27
C VAL A 244 -5.40 -12.01 1.71
N ASN A 245 -6.28 -12.96 1.45
CA ASN A 245 -5.94 -14.26 0.86
C ASN A 245 -5.24 -14.11 -0.51
N ALA A 246 -5.73 -13.21 -1.37
CA ALA A 246 -5.10 -12.96 -2.66
C ALA A 246 -3.66 -12.44 -2.51
N VAL A 247 -3.44 -11.48 -1.60
CA VAL A 247 -2.10 -10.94 -1.33
C VAL A 247 -1.16 -12.01 -0.79
N GLU A 248 -1.60 -12.85 0.15
CA GLU A 248 -0.80 -13.96 0.66
C GLU A 248 -0.39 -14.94 -0.44
N ARG A 249 -1.31 -15.27 -1.35
CA ARG A 249 -1.04 -16.14 -2.50
C ARG A 249 -0.06 -15.51 -3.48
N ILE A 250 -0.19 -14.21 -3.74
CA ILE A 250 0.78 -13.46 -4.57
C ILE A 250 2.18 -13.52 -3.93
N ILE A 251 2.28 -13.27 -2.63
CA ILE A 251 3.56 -13.35 -1.89
C ILE A 251 4.14 -14.77 -1.99
N GLY A 252 3.33 -15.80 -1.73
CA GLY A 252 3.76 -17.20 -1.85
C GLY A 252 4.18 -17.59 -3.26
N TRP A 253 3.52 -17.07 -4.29
CA TRP A 253 3.88 -17.31 -5.68
C TRP A 253 5.21 -16.61 -6.04
N VAL A 254 5.37 -15.34 -5.67
CA VAL A 254 6.63 -14.60 -5.88
C VAL A 254 7.77 -15.29 -5.16
N TYR A 255 7.56 -15.73 -3.91
CA TYR A 255 8.57 -16.43 -3.14
C TYR A 255 9.10 -17.69 -3.84
N ARG A 256 8.20 -18.49 -4.44
CA ARG A 256 8.57 -19.76 -5.09
C ARG A 256 9.15 -19.60 -6.49
N ARG A 257 8.86 -18.50 -7.20
CA ARG A 257 9.14 -18.42 -8.65
C ARG A 257 10.03 -17.25 -9.07
N ALA A 258 10.07 -16.16 -8.29
CA ALA A 258 10.86 -14.99 -8.67
C ALA A 258 12.37 -15.24 -8.47
N TRP A 259 13.15 -14.70 -9.38
CA TRP A 259 14.60 -14.73 -9.30
C TRP A 259 15.16 -13.56 -8.49
N SER A 260 16.13 -13.83 -7.63
CA SER A 260 16.85 -12.78 -6.90
C SER A 260 17.66 -11.89 -7.84
N GLY A 261 17.84 -10.63 -7.45
CA GLY A 261 18.65 -9.66 -8.21
C GLY A 261 17.93 -9.01 -9.40
N ARG A 262 16.71 -9.44 -9.75
CA ARG A 262 15.86 -8.80 -10.77
C ARG A 262 14.60 -8.24 -10.12
N LEU A 263 14.14 -7.07 -10.58
CA LEU A 263 12.89 -6.51 -10.08
C LEU A 263 11.69 -7.36 -10.54
N LEU A 264 10.66 -7.47 -9.69
CA LEU A 264 9.47 -8.24 -10.03
C LEU A 264 8.84 -7.78 -11.36
N SER A 265 8.78 -6.47 -11.59
CA SER A 265 8.26 -5.88 -12.83
C SER A 265 8.96 -6.36 -14.11
N ASP A 266 10.25 -6.71 -14.00
CA ASP A 266 11.08 -7.07 -15.16
C ASP A 266 11.03 -8.57 -15.45
N GLN A 267 10.43 -9.36 -14.59
CA GLN A 267 10.32 -10.81 -14.74
C GLN A 267 8.87 -11.34 -14.80
N LEU A 268 7.87 -10.46 -14.73
CA LEU A 268 6.45 -10.89 -14.75
C LEU A 268 6.07 -11.67 -15.99
N ASP A 269 6.60 -11.32 -17.16
CA ASP A 269 6.31 -12.03 -18.41
C ASP A 269 6.96 -13.43 -18.41
N ASP A 270 8.22 -13.50 -17.96
CA ASP A 270 8.95 -14.76 -17.84
C ASP A 270 8.29 -15.69 -16.79
N LEU A 271 7.61 -15.11 -15.79
CA LEU A 271 6.91 -15.84 -14.73
C LEU A 271 5.48 -16.25 -15.10
N HIS A 272 5.07 -16.00 -16.35
CA HIS A 272 3.72 -16.31 -16.81
C HIS A 272 2.60 -15.67 -15.98
N PHE A 273 2.58 -14.33 -15.92
CA PHE A 273 1.62 -13.55 -15.14
C PHE A 273 0.15 -13.98 -15.34
N ASP A 274 -0.26 -14.33 -16.56
CA ASP A 274 -1.62 -14.78 -16.81
C ASP A 274 -1.91 -16.14 -16.17
N GLY A 275 -0.91 -16.99 -16.01
CA GLY A 275 -1.02 -18.25 -15.29
C GLY A 275 -1.34 -18.05 -13.81
N ILE A 276 -0.63 -17.12 -13.14
CA ILE A 276 -0.95 -16.80 -11.74
C ILE A 276 -2.33 -16.17 -11.59
N LYS A 277 -2.71 -15.32 -12.54
CA LYS A 277 -4.05 -14.70 -12.51
C LYS A 277 -5.13 -15.78 -12.47
N ASN A 278 -5.04 -16.77 -13.35
CA ASN A 278 -6.00 -17.87 -13.40
C ASN A 278 -5.94 -18.75 -12.15
N GLU A 279 -4.74 -19.05 -11.63
CA GLU A 279 -4.55 -19.82 -10.39
C GLU A 279 -5.23 -19.12 -9.20
N ILE A 280 -4.98 -17.81 -9.03
CA ILE A 280 -5.59 -17.04 -7.93
C ILE A 280 -7.11 -16.95 -8.09
N ILE A 281 -7.62 -16.71 -9.29
CA ILE A 281 -9.06 -16.65 -9.54
C ILE A 281 -9.71 -17.99 -9.16
N ALA A 282 -9.17 -19.12 -9.61
CA ALA A 282 -9.71 -20.44 -9.32
C ALA A 282 -9.72 -20.76 -7.82
N LEU A 283 -8.70 -20.33 -7.10
CA LEU A 283 -8.59 -20.56 -5.65
C LEU A 283 -9.47 -19.63 -4.78
N LEU A 284 -9.89 -18.49 -5.31
CA LEU A 284 -10.79 -17.55 -4.61
C LEU A 284 -12.27 -17.85 -4.87
N GLN A 285 -12.57 -18.73 -5.82
CA GLN A 285 -13.93 -19.18 -6.14
C GLN A 285 -14.33 -20.44 -5.36
N GLN A 286 -13.39 -21.09 -4.69
CA GLN A 286 -13.61 -22.19 -3.75
C GLN A 286 -13.93 -21.66 -2.34
#